data_da3d788f5c1c1aa8f5d48064d97a635a
#
_entry.id   da3d788f5c1c1aa8f5d48064d97a635a
#
_cell.length_a   1.000
_cell.length_b   1.000
_cell.length_c   1.000
_cell.angle_alpha   90.00
_cell.angle_beta   90.00
_cell.angle_gamma   90.00
#
_symmetry.space_group_name_H-M   'P 1'
#
loop_
_entity.id
_entity.type
_entity.pdbx_description
1 polymer ?
#
loop_
_entity_poly.entity_id
_entity_poly.type
_entity_poly.pdbx_seq_one_letter_code
_entity_poly.pdbx_strand_id
1 'polypeptide(L)' 'MDINKLERANTLANGLLPKVNKLLDIHGYSDGLIGETLKYLFDIDENFSNKFTQLLSEVKHRYQKEFDEI' A
#
# COMPACT_ATOMS: atom_id res chain seq x y z
N MET A 1 -6.36 -6.21 -26.64
CA MET A 1 -5.85 -5.47 -25.48
C MET A 1 -4.44 -5.01 -25.78
N ASP A 2 -4.14 -3.78 -25.45
CA ASP A 2 -2.80 -3.22 -25.57
C ASP A 2 -1.87 -3.93 -24.61
N ILE A 3 -0.66 -4.31 -25.06
CA ILE A 3 0.31 -5.01 -24.25
C ILE A 3 0.78 -4.15 -23.06
N ASN A 4 0.85 -2.83 -23.24
CA ASN A 4 1.20 -1.90 -22.17
C ASN A 4 0.15 -1.88 -21.06
N LYS A 5 -1.13 -1.98 -21.41
CA LYS A 5 -2.21 -2.07 -20.44
C LYS A 5 -2.16 -3.38 -19.68
N LEU A 6 -1.84 -4.48 -20.36
CA LEU A 6 -1.70 -5.78 -19.72
C LEU A 6 -0.54 -5.77 -18.72
N GLU A 7 0.60 -5.21 -19.10
CA GLU A 7 1.76 -5.08 -18.20
C GLU A 7 1.42 -4.21 -17.00
N ARG A 8 0.71 -3.11 -17.19
CA ARG A 8 0.29 -2.24 -16.10
C ARG A 8 -0.70 -2.95 -15.17
N ALA A 9 -1.65 -3.69 -15.73
CA ALA A 9 -2.60 -4.46 -14.95
C ALA A 9 -1.88 -5.50 -14.08
N ASN A 10 -0.89 -6.20 -14.64
CA ASN A 10 -0.10 -7.17 -13.88
C ASN A 10 0.71 -6.50 -12.78
N THR A 11 1.29 -5.34 -13.04
CA THR A 11 2.03 -4.57 -12.04
C THR A 11 1.12 -4.15 -10.89
N LEU A 12 -0.08 -3.66 -11.20
CA LEU A 12 -1.05 -3.27 -10.18
C LEU A 12 -1.51 -4.47 -9.34
N ALA A 13 -1.91 -5.55 -10.01
CA ALA A 13 -2.50 -6.69 -9.32
C ALA A 13 -1.48 -7.50 -8.50
N ASN A 14 -0.24 -7.64 -9.02
CA ASN A 14 0.76 -8.54 -8.43
C ASN A 14 1.87 -7.80 -7.67
N GLY A 15 2.02 -6.50 -7.90
CA GLY A 15 3.08 -5.72 -7.28
C GLY A 15 2.59 -4.62 -6.36
N LEU A 16 1.87 -3.63 -6.90
CA LEU A 16 1.54 -2.42 -6.16
C LEU A 16 0.45 -2.64 -5.10
N LEU A 17 -0.68 -3.23 -5.49
CA LEU A 17 -1.79 -3.44 -4.55
C LEU A 17 -1.42 -4.35 -3.38
N PRO A 18 -0.76 -5.51 -3.58
CA PRO A 18 -0.36 -6.34 -2.45
C PRO A 18 0.59 -5.62 -1.49
N LYS A 19 1.52 -4.82 -2.01
CA LYS A 19 2.47 -4.09 -1.17
C LYS A 19 1.80 -2.99 -0.36
N VAL A 20 0.86 -2.26 -0.97
CA VAL A 20 0.08 -1.26 -0.25
C VAL A 20 -0.76 -1.91 0.84
N ASN A 21 -1.37 -3.05 0.55
CA ASN A 21 -2.16 -3.79 1.54
C ASN A 21 -1.29 -4.25 2.71
N LYS A 22 -0.06 -4.70 2.46
CA LYS A 22 0.86 -5.06 3.53
C LYS A 22 1.21 -3.87 4.41
N LEU A 23 1.43 -2.70 3.81
CA LEU A 23 1.73 -1.50 4.57
C LEU A 23 0.53 -1.02 5.39
N LEU A 24 -0.69 -1.17 4.86
CA LEU A 24 -1.89 -0.84 5.62
C LEU A 24 -2.09 -1.75 6.82
N ASP A 25 -1.62 -2.98 6.76
CA ASP A 25 -1.74 -3.98 7.83
C ASP A 25 -0.50 -4.02 8.72
N ILE A 26 0.26 -2.93 8.78
CA ILE A 26 1.56 -2.93 9.48
C ILE A 26 1.43 -3.17 10.98
N HIS A 27 0.29 -2.85 11.58
CA HIS A 27 0.06 -3.12 13.00
C HIS A 27 -0.01 -4.61 13.31
N GLY A 28 -0.45 -5.42 12.35
CA GLY A 28 -0.49 -6.86 12.48
C GLY A 28 0.67 -7.58 11.81
N TYR A 29 1.48 -6.86 11.05
CA TYR A 29 2.55 -7.44 10.25
C TYR A 29 3.83 -6.63 10.42
N SER A 30 4.79 -7.22 11.11
CA SER A 30 6.10 -6.61 11.34
C SER A 30 7.16 -7.53 10.73
N ASP A 31 7.78 -7.11 9.64
CA ASP A 31 8.78 -7.87 8.93
C ASP A 31 10.02 -7.01 8.70
N GLY A 32 11.12 -7.41 9.29
CA GLY A 32 12.39 -6.73 9.16
C GLY A 32 12.47 -5.42 9.95
N LEU A 33 13.61 -4.78 9.83
CA LEU A 33 13.93 -3.57 10.60
C LEU A 33 13.02 -2.38 10.21
N ILE A 34 12.69 -2.25 8.93
CA ILE A 34 11.84 -1.16 8.47
C ILE A 34 10.42 -1.30 9.01
N GLY A 35 9.88 -2.54 9.00
CA GLY A 35 8.56 -2.79 9.54
C GLY A 35 8.49 -2.52 11.04
N GLU A 36 9.50 -2.91 11.80
CA GLU A 36 9.56 -2.64 13.22
C GLU A 36 9.66 -1.15 13.53
N THR A 37 10.45 -0.43 12.75
CA THR A 37 10.61 1.01 12.91
C THR A 37 9.30 1.75 12.64
N LEU A 38 8.60 1.38 11.56
CA LEU A 38 7.31 1.97 11.24
C LEU A 38 6.26 1.66 12.31
N LYS A 39 6.25 0.44 12.80
CA LYS A 39 5.32 0.05 13.87
C LYS A 39 5.57 0.87 15.13
N TYR A 40 6.83 1.07 15.50
CA TYR A 40 7.20 1.89 16.65
C TYR A 40 6.66 3.31 16.51
N LEU A 41 6.86 3.93 15.33
CA LEU A 41 6.36 5.27 15.06
C LEU A 41 4.83 5.34 15.12
N PHE A 42 4.15 4.33 14.60
CA PHE A 42 2.70 4.25 14.65
C PHE A 42 2.18 4.19 16.08
N ASP A 43 2.87 3.44 16.95
CA ASP A 43 2.42 3.25 18.32
C ASP A 43 2.65 4.51 19.17
N ILE A 44 3.66 5.30 18.86
CA ILE A 44 4.02 6.49 19.64
C ILE A 44 3.39 7.75 19.07
N ASP A 45 3.34 7.89 17.77
CA ASP A 45 2.88 9.11 17.10
C ASP A 45 1.56 8.85 16.37
N GLU A 46 0.45 9.15 17.03
CA GLU A 46 -0.89 8.97 16.48
C GLU A 46 -1.10 9.81 15.23
N ASN A 47 -0.58 11.01 15.17
CA ASN A 47 -0.72 11.89 14.03
C ASN A 47 0.00 11.30 12.80
N PHE A 48 1.19 10.76 12.99
CA PHE A 48 1.94 10.09 11.93
C PHE A 48 1.16 8.86 11.43
N SER A 49 0.64 8.06 12.36
CA SER A 49 -0.13 6.87 12.02
C SER A 49 -1.36 7.22 11.17
N ASN A 50 -2.11 8.23 11.58
CA ASN A 50 -3.32 8.65 10.87
C ASN A 50 -3.00 9.17 9.47
N LYS A 51 -1.98 10.01 9.34
CA LYS A 51 -1.59 10.57 8.05
C LYS A 51 -1.03 9.52 7.12
N PHE A 52 -0.23 8.60 7.64
CA PHE A 52 0.35 7.53 6.85
C PHE A 52 -0.74 6.59 6.33
N THR A 53 -1.66 6.19 7.21
CA THR A 53 -2.78 5.32 6.82
C THR A 53 -3.67 6.01 5.80
N GLN A 54 -3.96 7.29 5.97
CA GLN A 54 -4.75 8.05 5.02
C GLN A 54 -4.07 8.10 3.65
N LEU A 55 -2.77 8.38 3.61
CA LEU A 55 -2.02 8.43 2.37
C LEU A 55 -2.05 7.08 1.65
N LEU A 56 -1.81 5.99 2.38
CA LEU A 56 -1.85 4.66 1.80
C LEU A 56 -3.24 4.29 1.28
N SER A 57 -4.29 4.68 1.99
CA SER A 57 -5.66 4.42 1.57
C SER A 57 -5.97 5.17 0.27
N GLU A 58 -5.52 6.40 0.13
CA GLU A 58 -5.68 7.17 -1.09
C GLU A 58 -4.92 6.53 -2.26
N VAL A 59 -3.69 6.09 -2.03
CA VAL A 59 -2.89 5.42 -3.04
C VAL A 59 -3.52 4.10 -3.46
N LYS A 60 -4.00 3.32 -2.50
CA LYS A 60 -4.70 2.06 -2.78
C LYS A 60 -5.93 2.30 -3.64
N HIS A 61 -6.72 3.29 -3.28
CA HIS A 61 -7.94 3.62 -4.03
C HIS A 61 -7.61 4.01 -5.47
N ARG A 62 -6.58 4.81 -5.66
CA ARG A 62 -6.13 5.23 -6.98
C ARG A 62 -5.65 4.05 -7.82
N TYR A 63 -4.87 3.13 -7.23
CA TYR A 63 -4.39 1.95 -7.94
C TYR A 63 -5.55 1.01 -8.29
N GLN A 64 -6.48 0.82 -7.38
CA GLN A 64 -7.64 -0.04 -7.61
C GLN A 64 -8.51 0.52 -8.73
N LYS A 65 -8.72 1.82 -8.73
CA LYS A 65 -9.49 2.49 -9.78
C LYS A 65 -8.82 2.33 -11.13
N GLU A 66 -7.50 2.53 -11.18
CA GLU A 66 -6.76 2.35 -12.43
C GLU A 66 -6.88 0.92 -12.94
N PHE A 67 -6.74 -0.06 -12.05
CA PHE A 67 -6.87 -1.48 -12.41
C PHE A 67 -8.26 -1.78 -12.96
N ASP A 68 -9.30 -1.25 -12.33
CA ASP A 68 -10.68 -1.48 -12.74
C ASP A 68 -10.99 -0.84 -14.11
N GLU A 69 -10.28 0.22 -14.47
CA GLU A 69 -10.47 0.91 -15.76
C GLU A 69 -9.65 0.28 -16.90
N ILE A 70 -8.71 -0.60 -16.60
CA ILE A 70 -7.97 -1.32 -17.61
C ILE A 70 -8.79 -2.50 -18.10
#